data_d4bf66e0d21bc2cc8befce143258ecd7
#
_entry.id   d4bf66e0d21bc2cc8befce143258ecd7
#
_cell.length_a   1.000
_cell.length_b   1.000
_cell.length_c   1.000
_cell.angle_alpha   90.00
_cell.angle_beta   90.00
_cell.angle_gamma   90.00
#
_symmetry.space_group_name_H-M   'P 1'
#
loop_
_entity.id
_entity.type
_entity.pdbx_description
1 polymer ?
#
loop_
_entity_poly.entity_id
_entity_poly.type
_entity_poly.pdbx_seq_one_letter_code
_entity_poly.pdbx_strand_id
1 'polypeptide(L)'
;MADVQCELAASTASAREIRLPIEEPVEPRIDNTATPFRLEAWPSPIHRFGIFAAQMIPRSVRVIEYTGERIGYREAELRRERAYLYLFWVAPGRLIDGAVGGSGAEFINHSCAPNVVVDIIEGCVFLVSLREIAVGEELLLDYRVGGGAPAMPCRCGAANCRGFLNAP
;
A
#
# COMPACT_ATOMS: atom_id res chain seq x y z
N MET A 1 -0.21 -5.47 -24.55
CA MET A 1 -0.03 -4.69 -23.33
C MET A 1 -1.38 -4.04 -23.04
N ALA A 2 -2.12 -4.57 -22.07
CA ALA A 2 -3.40 -4.01 -21.69
C ALA A 2 -3.12 -2.78 -20.82
N ASP A 3 -3.48 -1.60 -21.32
CA ASP A 3 -3.53 -0.39 -20.51
C ASP A 3 -4.61 -0.59 -19.44
N VAL A 4 -4.17 -0.79 -18.21
CA VAL A 4 -5.06 -0.71 -17.05
C VAL A 4 -5.42 0.78 -16.90
N GLN A 5 -6.58 1.15 -17.41
CA GLN A 5 -7.13 2.50 -17.25
C GLN A 5 -7.62 2.63 -15.82
N CYS A 6 -6.96 3.49 -15.06
CA CYS A 6 -7.45 3.95 -13.77
C CYS A 6 -8.73 4.77 -14.01
N GLU A 7 -9.88 4.22 -13.65
CA GLU A 7 -11.13 4.97 -13.67
C GLU A 7 -11.15 5.97 -12.50
N LEU A 8 -11.03 7.24 -12.83
CA LEU A 8 -11.29 8.36 -11.93
C LEU A 8 -12.79 8.40 -11.61
N ALA A 9 -13.26 7.54 -10.73
CA ALA A 9 -14.61 7.63 -10.20
C ALA A 9 -14.77 8.95 -9.44
N ALA A 10 -15.43 9.91 -10.05
CA ALA A 10 -15.85 11.14 -9.40
C ALA A 10 -16.85 10.80 -8.29
N SER A 11 -16.38 10.78 -7.05
CA SER A 11 -17.23 10.62 -5.88
C SER A 11 -18.10 11.89 -5.72
N THR A 12 -19.37 11.80 -6.11
CA THR A 12 -20.38 12.74 -5.66
C THR A 12 -20.60 12.52 -4.17
N ALA A 13 -20.11 13.47 -3.36
CA ALA A 13 -20.23 13.44 -1.91
C ALA A 13 -21.69 13.60 -1.48
N SER A 14 -22.40 12.51 -1.33
CA SER A 14 -23.55 12.40 -0.44
C SER A 14 -23.00 12.25 0.99
N ALA A 15 -23.61 12.94 1.96
CA ALA A 15 -23.25 12.83 3.38
C ALA A 15 -23.32 11.35 3.81
N ARG A 16 -22.20 10.64 3.77
CA ARG A 16 -22.08 9.24 4.18
C ARG A 16 -21.85 9.20 5.68
N GLU A 17 -22.66 8.38 6.31
CA GLU A 17 -22.48 7.94 7.68
C GLU A 17 -21.02 7.54 7.92
N ILE A 18 -20.37 8.17 8.90
CA ILE A 18 -18.98 7.87 9.27
C ILE A 18 -18.95 6.42 9.74
N ARG A 19 -18.41 5.52 8.94
CA ARG A 19 -18.22 4.14 9.35
C ARG A 19 -17.12 4.10 10.41
N LEU A 20 -17.53 3.86 11.64
CA LEU A 20 -16.67 3.62 12.79
C LEU A 20 -15.85 2.31 12.64
N PRO A 21 -14.89 2.07 13.54
CA PRO A 21 -13.60 1.47 13.22
C PRO A 21 -13.74 0.02 12.69
N ILE A 22 -12.87 -0.34 11.77
CA ILE A 22 -12.60 -1.74 11.47
C ILE A 22 -11.83 -2.28 12.67
N GLU A 23 -12.54 -2.88 13.61
CA GLU A 23 -11.97 -3.44 14.85
C GLU A 23 -11.27 -4.78 14.62
N GLU A 24 -11.59 -5.46 13.51
CA GLU A 24 -11.00 -6.74 13.17
C GLU A 24 -9.93 -6.60 12.08
N PRO A 25 -8.88 -7.42 12.16
CA PRO A 25 -7.88 -7.46 11.12
C PRO A 25 -8.51 -7.93 9.81
N VAL A 26 -8.51 -7.08 8.81
CA VAL A 26 -8.92 -7.45 7.45
C VAL A 26 -8.01 -8.59 6.98
N GLU A 27 -8.59 -9.71 6.56
CA GLU A 27 -7.85 -10.76 5.88
C GLU A 27 -7.40 -10.23 4.51
N PRO A 28 -6.11 -10.40 4.16
CA PRO A 28 -5.60 -9.89 2.91
C PRO A 28 -6.26 -10.60 1.74
N ARG A 29 -6.81 -9.82 0.82
CA ARG A 29 -7.33 -10.28 -0.47
C ARG A 29 -6.61 -9.54 -1.57
N ILE A 30 -6.23 -10.26 -2.63
CA ILE A 30 -5.60 -9.67 -3.79
C ILE A 30 -6.67 -9.53 -4.88
N ASP A 31 -6.85 -8.29 -5.35
CA ASP A 31 -7.65 -8.03 -6.54
C ASP A 31 -6.79 -8.29 -7.78
N ASN A 32 -7.04 -9.40 -8.43
CA ASN A 32 -6.31 -9.80 -9.64
C ASN A 32 -6.58 -8.89 -10.84
N THR A 33 -7.52 -7.96 -10.76
CA THR A 33 -7.73 -6.94 -11.80
C THR A 33 -6.78 -5.76 -11.64
N ALA A 34 -6.27 -5.54 -10.44
CA ALA A 34 -5.31 -4.46 -10.10
C ALA A 34 -3.84 -4.86 -10.34
N THR A 35 -3.58 -6.09 -10.80
CA THR A 35 -2.23 -6.62 -11.02
C THR A 35 -2.19 -7.54 -12.26
N PRO A 36 -1.14 -7.44 -13.11
CA PRO A 36 -0.91 -8.40 -14.19
C PRO A 36 -0.14 -9.65 -13.72
N PHE A 37 0.24 -9.73 -12.43
CA PHE A 37 1.05 -10.80 -11.87
C PHE A 37 0.26 -11.64 -10.88
N ARG A 38 0.64 -12.90 -10.73
CA ARG A 38 0.13 -13.73 -9.64
C ARG A 38 0.83 -13.35 -8.34
N LEU A 39 0.05 -12.89 -7.39
CA LEU A 39 0.49 -12.52 -6.05
C LEU A 39 -0.25 -13.35 -5.02
N GLU A 40 0.38 -13.60 -3.89
CA GLU A 40 -0.20 -14.34 -2.76
C GLU A 40 0.04 -13.59 -1.46
N ALA A 41 -0.91 -13.70 -0.53
CA ALA A 41 -0.80 -13.13 0.79
C ALA A 41 -0.45 -14.23 1.79
N TRP A 42 0.65 -14.04 2.53
CA TRP A 42 1.13 -14.99 3.55
C TRP A 42 1.53 -14.28 4.84
N PRO A 43 1.59 -14.98 5.97
CA PRO A 43 2.19 -14.42 7.18
C PRO A 43 3.60 -13.91 6.92
N SER A 44 3.89 -12.68 7.35
CA SER A 44 5.19 -12.04 7.19
C SER A 44 5.95 -11.96 8.51
N PRO A 45 7.26 -12.19 8.52
CA PRO A 45 8.10 -11.99 9.70
C PRO A 45 8.24 -10.49 10.07
N ILE A 46 7.91 -9.57 9.15
CA ILE A 46 7.99 -8.13 9.37
C ILE A 46 6.77 -7.66 10.17
N HIS A 47 5.57 -7.89 9.61
CA HIS A 47 4.33 -7.53 10.26
C HIS A 47 3.15 -8.33 9.69
N ARG A 48 2.46 -9.10 10.53
CA ARG A 48 1.23 -9.84 10.26
C ARG A 48 1.19 -10.60 8.93
N PHE A 49 0.77 -9.94 7.86
CA PHE A 49 0.73 -10.46 6.49
C PHE A 49 1.64 -9.64 5.59
N GLY A 50 2.11 -10.25 4.53
CA GLY A 50 2.82 -9.62 3.44
C GLY A 50 2.29 -10.13 2.11
N ILE A 51 2.63 -9.44 1.03
CA ILE A 51 2.32 -9.84 -0.34
C ILE A 51 3.58 -10.43 -0.98
N PHE A 52 3.44 -11.61 -1.54
CA PHE A 52 4.54 -12.39 -2.10
C PHE A 52 4.32 -12.62 -3.60
N ALA A 53 5.40 -12.63 -4.35
CA ALA A 53 5.37 -12.97 -5.77
C ALA A 53 5.13 -14.47 -5.96
N ALA A 54 4.02 -14.89 -6.58
CA ALA A 54 3.73 -16.27 -6.95
C ALA A 54 4.26 -16.62 -8.36
N GLN A 55 4.88 -15.67 -9.02
CA GLN A 55 5.66 -15.82 -10.26
C GLN A 55 6.79 -14.80 -10.27
N MET A 56 7.79 -15.03 -11.11
CA MET A 56 8.86 -14.04 -11.33
C MET A 56 8.29 -12.72 -11.87
N ILE A 57 8.71 -11.60 -11.30
CA ILE A 57 8.33 -10.26 -11.73
C ILE A 57 9.56 -9.57 -12.29
N PRO A 58 9.55 -9.13 -13.55
CA PRO A 58 10.68 -8.41 -14.16
C PRO A 58 10.94 -7.05 -13.47
N ARG A 59 12.13 -6.49 -13.71
CA ARG A 59 12.46 -5.12 -13.29
C ARG A 59 11.66 -4.08 -14.07
N SER A 60 11.36 -2.96 -13.44
CA SER A 60 10.77 -1.75 -14.03
C SER A 60 9.40 -1.97 -14.66
N VAL A 61 8.59 -2.84 -14.06
CA VAL A 61 7.20 -3.08 -14.46
C VAL A 61 6.24 -2.67 -13.34
N ARG A 62 5.03 -2.25 -13.70
CA ARG A 62 3.93 -2.05 -12.73
C ARG A 62 3.51 -3.40 -12.19
N VAL A 63 3.61 -3.57 -10.88
CA VAL A 63 3.32 -4.83 -10.20
C VAL A 63 1.87 -4.89 -9.76
N ILE A 64 1.39 -3.85 -9.11
CA ILE A 64 0.02 -3.74 -8.60
C ILE A 64 -0.36 -2.27 -8.45
N GLU A 65 -1.63 -1.95 -8.63
CA GLU A 65 -2.18 -0.64 -8.29
C GLU A 65 -2.62 -0.64 -6.82
N TYR A 66 -2.29 0.41 -6.07
CA TYR A 66 -2.83 0.65 -4.74
C TYR A 66 -4.20 1.29 -4.87
N THR A 67 -5.25 0.50 -4.74
CA THR A 67 -6.64 0.96 -4.79
C THR A 67 -7.24 1.15 -3.40
N GLY A 68 -8.42 1.74 -3.35
CA GLY A 68 -9.16 1.96 -2.11
C GLY A 68 -10.08 3.15 -2.19
N GLU A 69 -10.76 3.45 -1.09
CA GLU A 69 -11.63 4.62 -1.00
C GLU A 69 -10.80 5.91 -1.04
N ARG A 70 -11.15 6.82 -1.96
CA ARG A 70 -10.51 8.14 -2.04
C ARG A 70 -11.14 9.07 -1.03
N ILE A 71 -10.30 9.59 -0.12
CA ILE A 71 -10.73 10.42 1.00
C ILE A 71 -9.95 11.73 1.07
N GLY A 72 -10.55 12.72 1.73
CA GLY A 72 -9.89 13.98 2.04
C GLY A 72 -9.16 13.93 3.38
N TYR A 73 -8.36 14.98 3.66
CA TYR A 73 -7.57 15.08 4.89
C TYR A 73 -8.42 14.97 6.16
N ARG A 74 -9.58 15.65 6.20
CA ARG A 74 -10.47 15.62 7.36
C ARG A 74 -10.96 14.21 7.68
N GLU A 75 -11.32 13.46 6.66
CA GLU A 75 -11.75 12.07 6.82
C GLU A 75 -10.59 11.18 7.27
N ALA A 76 -9.41 11.38 6.70
CA ALA A 76 -8.21 10.64 7.09
C ALA A 76 -7.86 10.84 8.57
N GLU A 77 -7.98 12.07 9.09
CA GLU A 77 -7.76 12.35 10.52
C GLU A 77 -8.71 11.57 11.41
N LEU A 78 -10.00 11.49 11.06
CA LEU A 78 -10.97 10.69 11.81
C LEU A 78 -10.65 9.18 11.80
N ARG A 79 -10.04 8.70 10.71
CA ARG A 79 -9.64 7.30 10.58
C ARG A 79 -8.35 6.94 11.30
N ARG A 80 -7.55 7.91 11.74
CA ARG A 80 -6.29 7.67 12.47
C ARG A 80 -6.45 6.95 13.79
N GLU A 81 -7.63 6.97 14.39
CA GLU A 81 -7.92 6.25 15.63
C GLU A 81 -8.15 4.74 15.43
N ARG A 82 -8.18 4.28 14.19
CA ARG A 82 -8.29 2.85 13.89
C ARG A 82 -7.04 2.09 14.33
N ALA A 83 -7.22 0.87 14.80
CA ALA A 83 -6.13 -0.03 15.18
C ALA A 83 -5.16 -0.34 14.00
N TYR A 84 -5.68 -0.28 12.77
CA TYR A 84 -4.92 -0.54 11.56
C TYR A 84 -5.16 0.56 10.53
N LEU A 85 -4.07 1.17 10.05
CA LEU A 85 -4.10 2.24 9.07
C LEU A 85 -3.53 1.73 7.74
N TYR A 86 -4.35 1.88 6.70
CA TYR A 86 -4.00 1.59 5.32
C TYR A 86 -4.14 2.85 4.45
N LEU A 87 -3.68 3.99 5.00
CA LEU A 87 -3.80 5.29 4.37
C LEU A 87 -2.59 5.58 3.50
N PHE A 88 -2.83 5.83 2.22
CA PHE A 88 -1.80 6.23 1.27
C PHE A 88 -1.98 7.68 0.85
N TRP A 89 -0.93 8.49 0.96
CA TRP A 89 -0.93 9.89 0.57
C TRP A 89 -0.66 10.03 -0.93
N VAL A 90 -1.61 10.57 -1.69
CA VAL A 90 -1.50 10.71 -3.16
C VAL A 90 -1.06 12.12 -3.55
N ALA A 91 -1.67 13.14 -2.93
CA ALA A 91 -1.40 14.55 -3.20
C ALA A 91 -1.89 15.38 -1.99
N PRO A 92 -1.57 16.68 -1.90
CA PRO A 92 -2.09 17.55 -0.86
C PRO A 92 -3.60 17.42 -0.69
N GLY A 93 -4.03 16.99 0.51
CA GLY A 93 -5.44 16.78 0.85
C GLY A 93 -6.13 15.59 0.18
N ARG A 94 -5.40 14.69 -0.47
CA ARG A 94 -5.95 13.50 -1.14
C ARG A 94 -5.23 12.25 -0.69
N LEU A 95 -5.99 11.33 -0.13
CA LEU A 95 -5.50 10.02 0.32
C LEU A 95 -6.35 8.90 -0.29
N ILE A 96 -5.79 7.70 -0.27
CA ILE A 96 -6.49 6.44 -0.52
C ILE A 96 -6.50 5.65 0.78
N ASP A 97 -7.66 5.16 1.18
CA ASP A 97 -7.81 4.21 2.29
C ASP A 97 -7.99 2.80 1.73
N GLY A 98 -6.92 2.01 1.73
CA GLY A 98 -6.92 0.63 1.26
C GLY A 98 -7.77 -0.32 2.10
N ALA A 99 -8.16 0.08 3.33
CA ALA A 99 -9.08 -0.73 4.12
C ALA A 99 -10.47 -0.88 3.49
N VAL A 100 -10.82 -0.04 2.51
CA VAL A 100 -12.11 -0.06 1.82
C VAL A 100 -11.89 -0.16 0.32
N GLY A 101 -12.13 -1.33 -0.25
CA GLY A 101 -11.93 -1.60 -1.68
C GLY A 101 -10.45 -1.63 -2.09
N GLY A 102 -9.56 -2.01 -1.18
CA GLY A 102 -8.15 -2.19 -1.45
C GLY A 102 -7.86 -3.36 -2.39
N SER A 103 -6.76 -3.27 -3.11
CA SER A 103 -6.30 -4.27 -4.08
C SER A 103 -5.50 -5.41 -3.47
N GLY A 104 -5.11 -5.30 -2.21
CA GLY A 104 -4.09 -6.13 -1.56
C GLY A 104 -2.75 -5.40 -1.41
N ALA A 105 -2.51 -4.32 -2.16
CA ALA A 105 -1.28 -3.54 -2.06
C ALA A 105 -1.10 -2.89 -0.67
N GLU A 106 -2.17 -2.67 0.07
CA GLU A 106 -2.18 -2.16 1.43
C GLU A 106 -1.49 -3.09 2.45
N PHE A 107 -1.31 -4.36 2.09
CA PHE A 107 -0.58 -5.34 2.92
C PHE A 107 0.91 -5.47 2.56
N ILE A 108 1.40 -4.70 1.60
CA ILE A 108 2.84 -4.68 1.27
C ILE A 108 3.58 -4.00 2.41
N ASN A 109 4.50 -4.75 3.04
CA ASN A 109 5.24 -4.30 4.21
C ASN A 109 6.34 -3.29 3.89
N HIS A 110 6.76 -2.57 4.94
CA HIS A 110 7.90 -1.67 4.84
C HIS A 110 9.22 -2.41 4.83
N SER A 111 10.17 -1.92 4.01
CA SER A 111 11.58 -2.22 4.16
C SER A 111 12.46 -1.01 3.85
N CYS A 112 13.57 -0.89 4.58
CA CYS A 112 14.64 0.06 4.28
C CYS A 112 15.48 -0.36 3.06
N ALA A 113 15.30 -1.61 2.56
CA ALA A 113 15.83 -2.12 1.30
C ALA A 113 14.66 -2.62 0.43
N PRO A 114 13.84 -1.71 -0.13
CA PRO A 114 12.63 -2.06 -0.86
C PRO A 114 12.96 -2.73 -2.20
N ASN A 115 12.02 -3.54 -2.72
CA ASN A 115 12.07 -4.09 -4.07
C ASN A 115 11.00 -3.50 -5.00
N VAL A 116 10.09 -2.70 -4.44
CA VAL A 116 9.16 -1.88 -5.22
C VAL A 116 9.23 -0.41 -4.82
N VAL A 117 8.81 0.47 -5.71
CA VAL A 117 8.71 1.92 -5.51
C VAL A 117 7.36 2.41 -6.00
N VAL A 118 6.91 3.53 -5.43
CA VAL A 118 5.67 4.20 -5.84
C VAL A 118 5.89 5.01 -7.11
N ASP A 119 4.94 4.89 -8.04
CA ASP A 119 4.75 5.74 -9.21
C ASP A 119 3.31 6.28 -9.21
N ILE A 120 3.14 7.60 -9.21
CA ILE A 120 1.82 8.24 -9.18
C ILE A 120 1.56 8.89 -10.54
N ILE A 121 0.57 8.36 -11.25
CA ILE A 121 0.18 8.84 -12.58
C ILE A 121 -1.29 9.22 -12.54
N GLU A 122 -1.59 10.49 -12.82
CA GLU A 122 -2.96 11.02 -12.85
C GLU A 122 -3.78 10.71 -11.58
N GLY A 123 -3.09 10.63 -10.43
CA GLY A 123 -3.70 10.33 -9.14
C GLY A 123 -3.94 8.85 -8.87
N CYS A 124 -3.51 7.95 -9.76
CA CYS A 124 -3.44 6.52 -9.50
C CYS A 124 -2.07 6.14 -8.96
N VAL A 125 -2.02 5.23 -8.02
CA VAL A 125 -0.80 4.83 -7.33
C VAL A 125 -0.41 3.44 -7.78
N PHE A 126 0.72 3.32 -8.48
CA PHE A 126 1.27 2.05 -8.91
C PHE A 126 2.51 1.70 -8.12
N LEU A 127 2.67 0.43 -7.76
CA LEU A 127 3.92 -0.10 -7.25
C LEU A 127 4.70 -0.70 -8.41
N VAL A 128 5.92 -0.20 -8.60
CA VAL A 128 6.80 -0.56 -9.72
C VAL A 128 8.01 -1.30 -9.18
N SER A 129 8.39 -2.41 -9.79
CA SER A 129 9.55 -3.20 -9.39
C SER A 129 10.87 -2.45 -9.64
N LEU A 130 11.71 -2.37 -8.62
CA LEU A 130 13.06 -1.76 -8.70
C LEU A 130 14.09 -2.70 -9.32
N ARG A 131 13.86 -4.00 -9.19
CA ARG A 131 14.68 -5.10 -9.72
C ARG A 131 13.78 -6.28 -10.05
N GLU A 132 14.35 -7.32 -10.60
CA GLU A 132 13.68 -8.61 -10.68
C GLU A 132 13.31 -9.10 -9.28
N ILE A 133 12.10 -9.65 -9.13
CA ILE A 133 11.57 -10.22 -7.89
C ILE A 133 11.32 -11.70 -8.14
N ALA A 134 11.97 -12.53 -7.34
CA ALA A 134 11.89 -13.97 -7.47
C ALA A 134 10.56 -14.54 -6.96
N VAL A 135 10.21 -15.75 -7.39
CA VAL A 135 9.06 -16.48 -6.85
C VAL A 135 9.27 -16.72 -5.35
N GLY A 136 8.24 -16.44 -4.55
CA GLY A 136 8.27 -16.55 -3.09
C GLY A 136 8.90 -15.36 -2.38
N GLU A 137 9.37 -14.36 -3.11
CA GLU A 137 9.91 -13.14 -2.51
C GLU A 137 8.79 -12.17 -2.08
N GLU A 138 8.90 -11.60 -0.88
CA GLU A 138 7.97 -10.60 -0.38
C GLU A 138 8.16 -9.27 -1.11
N LEU A 139 7.05 -8.63 -1.51
CA LEU A 139 7.03 -7.27 -2.02
C LEU A 139 7.22 -6.30 -0.86
N LEU A 140 8.19 -5.39 -0.98
CA LEU A 140 8.60 -4.50 0.09
C LEU A 140 8.73 -3.07 -0.41
N LEU A 141 8.11 -2.12 0.32
CA LEU A 141 8.06 -0.71 0.00
C LEU A 141 8.72 0.14 1.10
N ASP A 142 9.44 1.19 0.74
CA ASP A 142 9.81 2.21 1.72
C ASP A 142 8.63 3.17 1.95
N TYR A 143 8.03 3.12 3.14
CA TYR A 143 6.84 3.92 3.47
C TYR A 143 7.11 5.42 3.54
N ARG A 144 8.34 5.83 3.84
CA ARG A 144 8.72 7.25 3.97
C ARG A 144 7.74 8.05 4.82
N VAL A 145 7.39 7.53 5.98
CA VAL A 145 6.48 8.22 6.90
C VAL A 145 7.02 9.61 7.22
N GLY A 146 6.19 10.64 7.02
CA GLY A 146 6.60 12.04 7.08
C GLY A 146 7.15 12.46 8.44
N GLY A 147 8.06 13.46 8.44
CA GLY A 147 8.82 13.92 9.59
C GLY A 147 8.03 14.58 10.73
N GLY A 148 6.70 14.71 10.63
CA GLY A 148 5.83 15.18 11.72
C GLY A 148 5.22 14.05 12.56
N ALA A 149 5.37 12.79 12.14
CA ALA A 149 4.89 11.65 12.89
C ALA A 149 5.89 11.23 13.98
N PRO A 150 5.41 10.69 15.12
CA PRO A 150 6.30 10.10 16.13
C PRO A 150 7.22 9.05 15.50
N ALA A 151 8.41 8.88 16.06
CA ALA A 151 9.35 7.86 15.59
C ALA A 151 8.75 6.46 15.77
N MET A 152 8.53 5.77 14.66
CA MET A 152 7.97 4.42 14.64
C MET A 152 9.08 3.40 14.38
N PRO A 153 9.35 2.46 15.31
CA PRO A 153 10.39 1.46 15.14
C PRO A 153 10.21 0.62 13.88
N CYS A 154 11.28 0.42 13.13
CA CYS A 154 11.33 -0.46 11.97
C CYS A 154 11.82 -1.86 12.36
N ARG A 155 11.17 -2.89 11.83
CA ARG A 155 11.51 -4.31 12.03
C ARG A 155 11.77 -5.05 10.72
N CYS A 156 12.14 -4.33 9.65
CA CYS A 156 12.26 -4.93 8.32
C CYS A 156 13.41 -5.93 8.16
N GLY A 157 14.35 -6.01 9.09
CA GLY A 157 15.47 -6.95 9.04
C GLY A 157 16.53 -6.66 7.97
N ALA A 158 16.40 -5.59 7.20
CA ALA A 158 17.39 -5.24 6.18
C ALA A 158 18.74 -4.87 6.80
N ALA A 159 19.85 -5.25 6.15
CA ALA A 159 21.20 -4.95 6.63
C ALA A 159 21.48 -3.44 6.76
N ASN A 160 20.83 -2.62 5.93
CA ASN A 160 20.88 -1.16 5.94
C ASN A 160 19.65 -0.54 6.65
N CYS A 161 19.01 -1.26 7.58
CA CYS A 161 17.84 -0.77 8.29
C CYS A 161 18.17 0.50 9.07
N ARG A 162 17.39 1.57 8.82
CA ARG A 162 17.56 2.85 9.51
C ARG A 162 16.96 2.89 10.94
N GLY A 163 16.33 1.82 11.38
CA GLY A 163 15.73 1.67 12.71
C GLY A 163 14.32 2.26 12.84
N PHE A 164 13.87 3.08 11.91
CA PHE A 164 12.55 3.74 11.93
C PHE A 164 11.85 3.69 10.57
N LEU A 165 10.51 3.74 10.59
CA LEU A 165 9.70 3.86 9.37
C LEU A 165 9.74 5.27 8.78
N ASN A 166 10.04 6.26 9.62
CA ASN A 166 10.11 7.65 9.22
C ASN A 166 11.23 7.87 8.19
N ALA A 167 10.97 8.76 7.24
CA ALA A 167 12.00 9.21 6.32
C ALA A 167 13.11 9.95 7.06
N PRO A 168 14.37 9.88 6.60
CA PRO A 168 15.45 10.66 7.14
C PRO A 168 15.22 12.15 6.91
#